data_caea941b7f327d50cef2b33834820ec2
#
_entry.id   caea941b7f327d50cef2b33834820ec2
#
_cell.length_a   1.000
_cell.length_b   1.000
_cell.length_c   1.000
_cell.angle_alpha   90.00
_cell.angle_beta   90.00
_cell.angle_gamma   90.00
#
_symmetry.space_group_name_H-M   'P 1'
#
loop_
_entity.id
_entity.type
_entity.pdbx_description
1 polymer ?
#
loop_
_entity_poly.entity_id
_entity_poly.type
_entity_poly.pdbx_seq_one_letter_code
_entity_poly.pdbx_strand_id
1 'polypeptide(L)'
;LTNCREMKTALKWPNTITLLEAFRIKNAEIQRIEAVFTYVPYFKNNPFWRPDSKMPAYAPKPSECDDACVDQTTRQVVGSFAGNKWHDVNWAPKVGYAENSVGIRVGEGIWAGVTMVDANPLVIADAKAGKGVWIGRIEEHGQPAWGAFTVAYDGKKVGSIDVLIRRKEYGPPYAEPNGGTAFAELAPAERTSAKAMRAATEAFYKAMNTKGAKAPAGISAECRWAVNGQDVGDCASPFGGPVL
;
A
#
# COMPACT_ATOMS: atom_id res chain seq x y z
N LEU A 1 2.78 -1.55 6.59
CA LEU A 1 3.96 -2.42 6.62
C LEU A 1 4.17 -2.99 5.22
N THR A 2 5.24 -2.57 4.55
CA THR A 2 5.67 -3.14 3.26
C THR A 2 6.43 -4.42 3.55
N ASN A 3 5.86 -5.57 3.19
CA ASN A 3 6.57 -6.84 3.23
C ASN A 3 6.97 -7.25 1.82
N CYS A 4 8.26 -7.30 1.55
CA CYS A 4 8.79 -7.99 0.37
C CYS A 4 8.96 -9.46 0.71
N ARG A 5 8.29 -10.35 0.01
CA ARG A 5 8.37 -11.78 0.19
C ARG A 5 8.89 -12.46 -1.06
N GLU A 6 9.88 -13.31 -0.90
CA GLU A 6 10.37 -14.18 -1.96
C GLU A 6 9.44 -15.39 -2.07
N MET A 7 8.74 -15.54 -3.20
CA MET A 7 7.94 -16.73 -3.48
C MET A 7 8.59 -17.56 -4.60
N LYS A 8 8.73 -18.85 -4.34
CA LYS A 8 9.07 -19.82 -5.38
C LYS A 8 7.76 -20.25 -6.05
N THR A 9 7.47 -19.70 -7.22
CA THR A 9 6.36 -20.19 -8.04
C THR A 9 6.78 -21.43 -8.84
N ALA A 10 5.80 -22.19 -9.36
CA ALA A 10 6.02 -23.34 -10.25
C ALA A 10 6.78 -22.97 -11.55
N LEU A 11 6.81 -21.71 -11.91
CA LEU A 11 7.73 -21.15 -12.90
C LEU A 11 9.11 -21.04 -12.22
N LYS A 12 10.14 -21.63 -12.80
CA LYS A 12 11.54 -21.72 -12.32
C LYS A 12 12.23 -20.36 -12.02
N TRP A 13 11.49 -19.27 -11.96
CA TRP A 13 11.98 -17.92 -11.71
C TRP A 13 11.44 -17.43 -10.37
N PRO A 14 12.31 -17.02 -9.46
CA PRO A 14 11.87 -16.39 -8.21
C PRO A 14 11.19 -15.05 -8.55
N ASN A 15 9.96 -14.88 -8.11
CA ASN A 15 9.23 -13.62 -8.21
C ASN A 15 9.21 -12.94 -6.84
N THR A 16 9.38 -11.65 -6.83
CA THR A 16 9.13 -10.82 -5.64
C THR A 16 7.72 -10.28 -5.72
N ILE A 17 6.96 -10.40 -4.66
CA ILE A 17 5.68 -9.71 -4.51
C ILE A 17 5.92 -8.44 -3.72
N THR A 18 5.53 -7.32 -4.31
CA THR A 18 5.38 -6.07 -3.58
C THR A 18 3.92 -5.90 -3.22
N LEU A 19 3.65 -5.67 -1.95
CA LEU A 19 2.33 -5.70 -1.37
C LEU A 19 2.13 -4.49 -0.46
N LEU A 20 0.99 -3.81 -0.60
CA LEU A 20 0.46 -2.89 0.39
C LEU A 20 -0.90 -3.38 0.84
N GLU A 21 -1.10 -3.49 2.14
CA GLU A 21 -2.35 -3.93 2.73
C GLU A 21 -2.89 -2.90 3.73
N ALA A 22 -4.20 -2.69 3.68
CA ALA A 22 -4.95 -1.91 4.64
C ALA A 22 -5.90 -2.83 5.41
N PHE A 23 -5.88 -2.73 6.73
CA PHE A 23 -6.72 -3.50 7.63
C PHE A 23 -7.78 -2.60 8.25
N ARG A 24 -9.05 -2.97 8.09
CA ARG A 24 -10.12 -2.39 8.89
C ARG A 24 -10.31 -3.25 10.14
N ILE A 25 -10.08 -2.64 11.30
CA ILE A 25 -10.18 -3.32 12.60
C ILE A 25 -11.24 -2.62 13.43
N LYS A 26 -12.24 -3.41 13.86
CA LYS A 26 -13.36 -2.99 14.70
C LYS A 26 -13.40 -3.92 15.91
N ASN A 27 -13.55 -3.38 17.13
CA ASN A 27 -13.61 -4.15 18.37
C ASN A 27 -12.42 -5.12 18.54
N ALA A 28 -11.22 -4.71 18.14
CA ALA A 28 -10.01 -5.52 18.11
C ALA A 28 -10.03 -6.73 17.15
N GLU A 29 -11.00 -6.81 16.24
CA GLU A 29 -11.09 -7.85 15.21
C GLU A 29 -10.88 -7.27 13.81
N ILE A 30 -10.20 -8.02 12.95
CA ILE A 30 -10.02 -7.67 11.54
C ILE A 30 -11.34 -7.95 10.82
N GLN A 31 -11.94 -6.90 10.23
CA GLN A 31 -13.22 -6.93 9.51
C GLN A 31 -13.03 -6.92 8.00
N ARG A 32 -11.95 -6.32 7.53
CA ARG A 32 -11.65 -6.19 6.11
C ARG A 32 -10.15 -6.08 5.89
N ILE A 33 -9.67 -6.69 4.82
CA ILE A 33 -8.32 -6.51 4.29
C ILE A 33 -8.46 -6.04 2.85
N GLU A 34 -7.86 -4.90 2.54
CA GLU A 34 -7.66 -4.42 1.18
C GLU A 34 -6.18 -4.53 0.86
N ALA A 35 -5.85 -5.29 -0.18
CA ALA A 35 -4.48 -5.49 -0.59
C ALA A 35 -4.29 -5.06 -2.05
N VAL A 36 -3.22 -4.32 -2.30
CA VAL A 36 -2.71 -4.08 -3.65
C VAL A 36 -1.35 -4.74 -3.73
N PHE A 37 -1.21 -5.67 -4.66
CA PHE A 37 0.07 -6.29 -4.90
C PHE A 37 0.38 -6.43 -6.40
N THR A 38 1.64 -6.48 -6.70
CA THR A 38 2.15 -6.78 -8.03
C THR A 38 3.31 -7.77 -7.95
N TYR A 39 3.43 -8.58 -8.99
CA TYR A 39 4.61 -9.40 -9.19
C TYR A 39 5.69 -8.52 -9.83
N VAL A 40 6.79 -8.37 -9.12
CA VAL A 40 7.97 -7.76 -9.71
C VAL A 40 8.85 -8.90 -10.18
N PRO A 41 9.19 -8.98 -11.48
CA PRO A 41 10.15 -9.95 -11.94
C PRO A 41 11.41 -9.86 -11.09
N TYR A 42 11.86 -10.99 -10.58
CA TYR A 42 13.02 -11.02 -9.70
C TYR A 42 14.28 -10.59 -10.46
N PHE A 43 14.68 -9.39 -10.24
CA PHE A 43 15.91 -8.84 -10.81
C PHE A 43 17.08 -9.02 -9.82
N LYS A 44 17.32 -10.24 -9.37
CA LYS A 44 18.51 -10.56 -8.56
C LYS A 44 19.81 -10.07 -9.22
N ASN A 45 19.76 -9.93 -10.53
CA ASN A 45 20.85 -9.41 -11.36
C ASN A 45 20.52 -8.08 -12.03
N ASN A 46 19.47 -7.36 -11.58
CA ASN A 46 19.25 -6.01 -12.10
C ASN A 46 20.45 -5.14 -11.69
N PRO A 47 21.22 -4.60 -12.63
CA PRO A 47 22.38 -3.76 -12.31
C PRO A 47 21.98 -2.48 -11.54
N PHE A 48 20.68 -2.14 -11.54
CA PHE A 48 20.14 -1.00 -10.80
C PHE A 48 19.62 -1.40 -9.41
N TRP A 49 19.38 -2.71 -9.17
CA TRP A 49 18.99 -3.21 -7.85
C TRP A 49 20.21 -3.82 -7.16
N ARG A 50 20.81 -3.06 -6.27
CA ARG A 50 21.82 -3.58 -5.38
C ARG A 50 21.18 -3.83 -4.01
N PRO A 51 21.25 -5.05 -3.44
CA PRO A 51 20.76 -5.33 -2.08
C PRO A 51 21.43 -4.46 -1.01
N ASP A 52 22.62 -3.99 -1.33
CA ASP A 52 23.45 -3.06 -0.57
C ASP A 52 23.32 -1.61 -1.02
N SER A 53 22.62 -1.32 -2.13
CA SER A 53 22.15 0.03 -2.39
C SER A 53 21.12 0.35 -1.32
N LYS A 54 21.64 0.77 -0.20
CA LYS A 54 20.87 1.54 0.75
C LYS A 54 20.36 2.77 -0.02
N MET A 55 19.20 2.65 -0.68
CA MET A 55 18.36 3.84 -0.76
C MET A 55 18.38 4.35 0.66
N PRO A 56 18.83 5.60 0.90
CA PRO A 56 18.83 6.10 2.26
C PRO A 56 17.43 5.86 2.75
N ALA A 57 17.30 4.90 3.68
CA ALA A 57 16.02 4.58 4.26
C ALA A 57 15.54 5.91 4.79
N TYR A 58 14.60 6.52 4.06
CA TYR A 58 14.02 7.76 4.52
C TYR A 58 13.33 7.39 5.83
N ALA A 59 13.95 7.75 6.93
CA ALA A 59 13.33 7.63 8.24
C ALA A 59 12.33 8.78 8.36
N PRO A 60 11.02 8.53 8.19
CA PRO A 60 10.03 9.57 8.33
C PRO A 60 10.14 10.16 9.73
N LYS A 61 10.04 11.47 9.82
CA LYS A 61 9.92 12.19 11.08
C LYS A 61 8.44 12.45 11.35
N PRO A 62 8.03 12.58 12.62
CA PRO A 62 6.68 13.02 12.94
C PRO A 62 6.30 14.24 12.11
N SER A 63 5.10 14.23 11.59
CA SER A 63 4.57 15.39 10.89
C SER A 63 4.37 16.55 11.88
N GLU A 64 4.60 17.78 11.44
CA GLU A 64 4.21 18.98 12.16
C GLU A 64 2.70 19.29 12.02
N CYS A 65 1.99 18.47 11.25
CA CYS A 65 0.54 18.46 11.07
C CYS A 65 -0.10 17.41 11.99
N ASP A 66 -1.41 17.52 12.21
CA ASP A 66 -2.25 16.45 12.73
C ASP A 66 -2.64 15.44 11.61
N ASP A 67 -3.39 14.41 11.98
CA ASP A 67 -3.81 13.36 11.03
C ASP A 67 -4.69 13.93 9.90
N ALA A 68 -5.54 14.92 10.18
CA ALA A 68 -6.38 15.56 9.16
C ALA A 68 -5.54 16.32 8.13
N CYS A 69 -4.52 17.04 8.58
CA CYS A 69 -3.58 17.73 7.71
C CYS A 69 -2.75 16.72 6.88
N VAL A 70 -2.33 15.59 7.46
CA VAL A 70 -1.62 14.51 6.73
C VAL A 70 -2.52 13.89 5.69
N ASP A 71 -3.81 13.63 5.99
CA ASP A 71 -4.79 13.13 5.02
C ASP A 71 -4.91 14.08 3.84
N GLN A 72 -5.21 15.36 4.11
CA GLN A 72 -5.36 16.38 3.07
C GLN A 72 -4.11 16.52 2.20
N THR A 73 -2.93 16.59 2.82
CA THR A 73 -1.66 16.72 2.09
C THR A 73 -1.39 15.47 1.24
N THR A 74 -1.69 14.27 1.76
CA THR A 74 -1.55 13.02 1.01
C THR A 74 -2.44 13.02 -0.24
N ARG A 75 -3.70 13.47 -0.13
CA ARG A 75 -4.61 13.64 -1.28
C ARG A 75 -4.06 14.64 -2.30
N GLN A 76 -3.51 15.76 -1.83
CA GLN A 76 -2.92 16.77 -2.71
C GLN A 76 -1.68 16.23 -3.45
N VAL A 77 -0.81 15.52 -2.73
CA VAL A 77 0.38 14.90 -3.32
C VAL A 77 -0.01 13.89 -4.40
N VAL A 78 -0.94 12.98 -4.10
CA VAL A 78 -1.41 12.00 -5.10
C VAL A 78 -2.16 12.69 -6.23
N GLY A 79 -2.96 13.71 -5.93
CA GLY A 79 -3.63 14.53 -6.95
C GLY A 79 -2.67 15.21 -7.93
N SER A 80 -1.43 15.50 -7.50
CA SER A 80 -0.41 16.13 -8.35
C SER A 80 0.10 15.20 -9.47
N PHE A 81 -0.14 13.91 -9.38
CA PHE A 81 0.19 12.97 -10.46
C PHE A 81 -0.69 13.22 -11.69
N ALA A 82 -1.96 13.56 -11.49
CA ALA A 82 -2.82 13.94 -12.59
C ALA A 82 -2.34 15.27 -13.22
N GLY A 83 -1.85 15.19 -14.45
CA GLY A 83 -1.32 16.35 -15.18
C GLY A 83 0.12 16.70 -14.86
N ASN A 84 0.88 15.79 -14.25
CA ASN A 84 2.34 15.93 -14.03
C ASN A 84 2.75 17.17 -13.21
N LYS A 85 2.00 17.46 -12.14
CA LYS A 85 2.16 18.67 -11.32
C LYS A 85 3.12 18.48 -10.15
N TRP A 86 4.21 17.74 -10.32
CA TRP A 86 5.16 17.45 -9.25
C TRP A 86 5.84 18.71 -8.69
N HIS A 87 5.89 19.81 -9.44
CA HIS A 87 6.42 21.11 -8.99
C HIS A 87 5.58 21.74 -7.87
N ASP A 88 4.29 21.38 -7.77
CA ASP A 88 3.38 21.94 -6.77
C ASP A 88 3.52 21.25 -5.41
N VAL A 89 4.31 20.18 -5.33
CA VAL A 89 4.54 19.45 -4.09
C VAL A 89 5.63 20.09 -3.25
N ASN A 90 5.36 20.27 -1.96
CA ASN A 90 6.34 20.84 -1.02
C ASN A 90 7.38 19.77 -0.62
N TRP A 91 8.47 19.72 -1.38
CA TRP A 91 9.53 18.73 -1.22
C TRP A 91 10.50 19.03 -0.10
N ALA A 92 10.95 17.98 0.60
CA ALA A 92 12.14 18.05 1.44
C ALA A 92 13.41 18.21 0.58
N PRO A 93 14.53 18.69 1.15
CA PRO A 93 15.77 18.86 0.40
C PRO A 93 16.33 17.58 -0.23
N LYS A 94 15.99 16.44 0.34
CA LYS A 94 16.32 15.11 -0.21
C LYS A 94 15.04 14.33 -0.33
N VAL A 95 14.75 13.83 -1.52
CA VAL A 95 13.52 13.15 -1.86
C VAL A 95 13.83 11.75 -2.39
N GLY A 96 13.08 10.76 -1.89
CA GLY A 96 13.01 9.41 -2.45
C GLY A 96 11.72 9.25 -3.26
N TYR A 97 11.82 8.68 -4.46
CA TYR A 97 10.66 8.28 -5.23
C TYR A 97 10.88 6.90 -5.84
N ALA A 98 9.94 6.00 -5.63
CA ALA A 98 10.01 4.64 -6.16
C ALA A 98 8.65 4.17 -6.69
N GLU A 99 8.67 3.38 -7.78
CA GLU A 99 7.51 2.70 -8.34
C GLU A 99 7.77 1.19 -8.39
N ASN A 100 6.86 0.40 -7.84
CA ASN A 100 6.99 -1.06 -7.78
C ASN A 100 8.41 -1.49 -7.32
N SER A 101 8.92 -0.82 -6.27
CA SER A 101 10.25 -1.04 -5.67
C SER A 101 11.44 -0.60 -6.56
N VAL A 102 11.21 0.13 -7.64
CA VAL A 102 12.26 0.69 -8.49
C VAL A 102 12.39 2.19 -8.22
N GLY A 103 13.56 2.62 -7.72
CA GLY A 103 13.85 4.04 -7.53
C GLY A 103 13.98 4.77 -8.87
N ILE A 104 13.24 5.85 -9.04
CA ILE A 104 13.24 6.69 -10.23
C ILE A 104 13.22 8.17 -9.82
N ARG A 105 13.31 9.07 -10.78
CA ARG A 105 13.27 10.50 -10.50
C ARG A 105 11.85 11.00 -10.33
N VAL A 106 11.66 11.98 -9.45
CA VAL A 106 10.39 12.70 -9.33
C VAL A 106 10.03 13.31 -10.70
N GLY A 107 8.76 13.17 -11.07
CA GLY A 107 8.25 13.64 -12.36
C GLY A 107 8.37 12.62 -13.52
N GLU A 108 9.08 11.51 -13.32
CA GLU A 108 9.18 10.40 -14.27
C GLU A 108 8.18 9.29 -13.94
N GLY A 109 8.17 8.22 -14.75
CA GLY A 109 7.33 7.06 -14.55
C GLY A 109 5.84 7.39 -14.68
N ILE A 110 5.04 6.95 -13.72
CA ILE A 110 3.58 7.18 -13.76
C ILE A 110 3.20 8.66 -13.65
N TRP A 111 4.07 9.51 -13.11
CA TRP A 111 3.80 10.96 -13.12
C TRP A 111 3.60 11.51 -14.52
N ALA A 112 4.31 10.94 -15.49
CA ALA A 112 4.16 11.34 -16.89
C ALA A 112 2.89 10.78 -17.57
N GLY A 113 2.30 9.71 -17.00
CA GLY A 113 1.21 8.95 -17.63
C GLY A 113 -0.14 9.05 -16.94
N VAL A 114 -0.19 9.44 -15.66
CA VAL A 114 -1.45 9.52 -14.91
C VAL A 114 -2.27 10.73 -15.35
N THR A 115 -3.49 10.46 -15.77
CA THR A 115 -4.46 11.48 -16.21
C THR A 115 -5.57 11.72 -15.19
N MET A 116 -5.84 10.74 -14.31
CA MET A 116 -6.88 10.84 -13.28
C MET A 116 -6.49 10.02 -12.04
N VAL A 117 -6.90 10.50 -10.89
CA VAL A 117 -6.85 9.79 -9.60
C VAL A 117 -8.24 9.74 -8.98
N ASP A 118 -8.49 8.70 -8.17
CA ASP A 118 -9.78 8.50 -7.48
C ASP A 118 -10.16 9.72 -6.63
N ALA A 119 -11.40 10.16 -6.76
CA ALA A 119 -11.96 11.23 -5.94
C ALA A 119 -12.30 10.78 -4.50
N ASN A 120 -12.60 9.48 -4.32
CA ASN A 120 -12.96 8.87 -3.04
C ASN A 120 -12.02 7.71 -2.68
N PRO A 121 -10.70 7.94 -2.58
CA PRO A 121 -9.73 6.92 -2.24
C PRO A 121 -9.84 6.51 -0.78
N LEU A 122 -9.34 5.33 -0.43
CA LEU A 122 -8.98 5.03 0.94
C LEU A 122 -7.72 5.82 1.30
N VAL A 123 -7.83 6.71 2.30
CA VAL A 123 -6.66 7.39 2.86
C VAL A 123 -6.50 7.02 4.33
N ILE A 124 -5.27 6.72 4.73
CA ILE A 124 -4.89 6.44 6.11
C ILE A 124 -3.77 7.40 6.46
N ALA A 125 -3.98 8.22 7.49
CA ALA A 125 -3.03 9.20 7.97
C ALA A 125 -2.51 8.81 9.36
N ASP A 126 -1.21 8.97 9.58
CA ASP A 126 -0.55 8.82 10.89
C ASP A 126 0.51 9.93 11.01
N ALA A 127 0.11 11.03 11.62
CA ALA A 127 0.98 12.18 11.83
C ALA A 127 2.18 11.84 12.75
N LYS A 128 1.98 10.95 13.73
CA LYS A 128 3.05 10.52 14.64
C LYS A 128 4.10 9.67 13.92
N ALA A 129 3.66 8.83 12.99
CA ALA A 129 4.56 8.07 12.13
C ALA A 129 5.13 8.90 10.97
N GLY A 130 4.62 10.12 10.75
CA GLY A 130 4.99 10.96 9.62
C GLY A 130 4.64 10.32 8.28
N LYS A 131 3.47 9.67 8.16
CA LYS A 131 3.09 8.93 6.96
C LYS A 131 1.62 9.11 6.61
N GLY A 132 1.37 9.15 5.31
CA GLY A 132 0.05 8.98 4.72
C GLY A 132 0.06 7.85 3.70
N VAL A 133 -1.03 7.09 3.64
CA VAL A 133 -1.25 6.04 2.64
C VAL A 133 -2.51 6.37 1.86
N TRP A 134 -2.44 6.25 0.55
CA TRP A 134 -3.57 6.44 -0.36
C TRP A 134 -3.73 5.19 -1.22
N ILE A 135 -4.94 4.64 -1.31
CA ILE A 135 -5.27 3.49 -2.17
C ILE A 135 -6.52 3.83 -2.96
N GLY A 136 -6.48 3.65 -4.28
CA GLY A 136 -7.61 3.93 -5.14
C GLY A 136 -7.35 3.69 -6.61
N ARG A 137 -8.32 4.10 -7.43
CA ARG A 137 -8.21 4.09 -8.88
C ARG A 137 -7.28 5.20 -9.37
N ILE A 138 -6.44 4.86 -10.31
CA ILE A 138 -5.78 5.81 -11.19
C ILE A 138 -6.11 5.49 -12.65
N GLU A 139 -5.98 6.47 -13.53
CA GLU A 139 -5.93 6.24 -14.97
C GLU A 139 -4.55 6.59 -15.47
N GLU A 140 -3.91 5.65 -16.14
CA GLU A 140 -2.61 5.81 -16.76
C GLU A 140 -2.77 5.56 -18.26
N HIS A 141 -2.42 6.55 -19.09
CA HIS A 141 -2.60 6.49 -20.54
C HIS A 141 -4.04 6.09 -20.95
N GLY A 142 -5.04 6.55 -20.19
CA GLY A 142 -6.45 6.22 -20.42
C GLY A 142 -6.86 4.80 -20.00
N GLN A 143 -6.01 4.07 -19.32
CA GLN A 143 -6.32 2.74 -18.80
C GLN A 143 -6.42 2.76 -17.26
N PRO A 144 -7.46 2.15 -16.68
CA PRO A 144 -7.61 2.08 -15.23
C PRO A 144 -6.59 1.12 -14.63
N ALA A 145 -6.03 1.53 -13.48
CA ALA A 145 -5.14 0.71 -12.67
C ALA A 145 -5.41 0.96 -11.18
N TRP A 146 -4.99 0.03 -10.34
CA TRP A 146 -4.91 0.23 -8.90
C TRP A 146 -3.61 0.95 -8.55
N GLY A 147 -3.74 2.04 -7.80
CA GLY A 147 -2.63 2.77 -7.21
C GLY A 147 -2.64 2.63 -5.69
N ALA A 148 -1.47 2.38 -5.12
CA ALA A 148 -1.26 2.44 -3.68
C ALA A 148 0.00 3.27 -3.42
N PHE A 149 -0.17 4.41 -2.75
CA PHE A 149 0.87 5.40 -2.52
C PHE A 149 1.17 5.50 -1.03
N THR A 150 2.42 5.37 -0.67
CA THR A 150 2.90 5.69 0.68
C THR A 150 3.70 6.97 0.62
N VAL A 151 3.23 8.01 1.29
CA VAL A 151 3.89 9.30 1.38
C VAL A 151 4.52 9.44 2.76
N ALA A 152 5.82 9.69 2.83
CA ALA A 152 6.51 9.94 4.08
C ALA A 152 6.91 11.41 4.18
N TYR A 153 6.74 11.97 5.38
CA TYR A 153 6.91 13.38 5.66
C TYR A 153 8.17 13.67 6.48
N ASP A 154 8.77 14.82 6.23
CA ASP A 154 9.80 15.47 7.05
C ASP A 154 9.24 16.81 7.53
N GLY A 155 8.62 16.82 8.71
CA GLY A 155 7.80 17.93 9.14
C GLY A 155 6.58 18.12 8.23
N LYS A 156 6.51 19.28 7.55
CA LYS A 156 5.46 19.60 6.55
C LYS A 156 5.85 19.28 5.11
N LYS A 157 7.03 18.72 4.89
CA LYS A 157 7.58 18.47 3.55
C LYS A 157 7.49 17.01 3.20
N VAL A 158 7.34 16.71 1.92
CA VAL A 158 7.37 15.35 1.39
C VAL A 158 8.79 14.88 1.24
N GLY A 159 9.17 13.84 1.98
CA GLY A 159 10.51 13.25 1.94
C GLY A 159 10.61 12.03 1.05
N SER A 160 9.54 11.24 0.95
CA SER A 160 9.51 10.15 -0.02
C SER A 160 8.10 9.79 -0.45
N ILE A 161 8.00 9.23 -1.63
CA ILE A 161 6.79 8.59 -2.14
C ILE A 161 7.18 7.20 -2.65
N ASP A 162 6.52 6.19 -2.12
CA ASP A 162 6.57 4.80 -2.60
C ASP A 162 5.24 4.49 -3.27
N VAL A 163 5.29 4.07 -4.52
CA VAL A 163 4.10 3.79 -5.31
C VAL A 163 4.08 2.34 -5.73
N LEU A 164 2.94 1.69 -5.51
CA LEU A 164 2.66 0.39 -6.03
C LEU A 164 1.52 0.51 -7.05
N ILE A 165 1.80 0.07 -8.29
CA ILE A 165 0.84 0.11 -9.38
C ILE A 165 0.52 -1.29 -9.85
N ARG A 166 -0.76 -1.56 -9.89
CA ARG A 166 -1.28 -2.84 -10.35
C ARG A 166 -2.14 -2.63 -11.59
N ARG A 167 -1.61 -3.05 -12.72
CA ARG A 167 -2.28 -3.02 -14.02
C ARG A 167 -2.93 -4.37 -14.33
N LYS A 168 -3.95 -4.36 -15.19
CA LYS A 168 -4.71 -5.56 -15.58
C LYS A 168 -3.85 -6.63 -16.25
N GLU A 169 -2.89 -6.25 -17.06
CA GLU A 169 -2.03 -7.15 -17.84
C GLU A 169 -1.16 -8.08 -16.99
N TYR A 170 -0.99 -7.78 -15.70
CA TYR A 170 -0.25 -8.67 -14.79
C TYR A 170 -1.04 -9.89 -14.32
N GLY A 171 -2.24 -10.11 -14.86
CA GLY A 171 -3.05 -11.29 -14.56
C GLY A 171 -3.85 -11.22 -13.26
N PRO A 172 -4.58 -12.30 -12.90
CA PRO A 172 -5.38 -12.37 -11.68
C PRO A 172 -4.50 -12.50 -10.42
N PRO A 173 -5.04 -12.16 -9.21
CA PRO A 173 -6.36 -11.58 -9.02
C PRO A 173 -6.39 -10.11 -9.42
N TYR A 174 -7.42 -9.69 -10.13
CA TYR A 174 -7.62 -8.30 -10.53
C TYR A 174 -9.10 -8.06 -10.85
N ALA A 175 -9.69 -7.07 -10.19
CA ALA A 175 -10.93 -6.44 -10.64
C ALA A 175 -10.62 -5.00 -11.00
N GLU A 176 -11.20 -4.54 -12.10
CA GLU A 176 -11.01 -3.15 -12.54
C GLU A 176 -11.50 -2.17 -11.46
N PRO A 177 -10.67 -1.21 -11.04
CA PRO A 177 -11.08 -0.24 -10.05
C PRO A 177 -12.21 0.64 -10.60
N ASN A 178 -13.29 0.72 -9.85
CA ASN A 178 -14.46 1.55 -10.18
C ASN A 178 -14.51 2.87 -9.40
N GLY A 179 -13.52 3.13 -8.55
CA GLY A 179 -13.49 4.26 -7.61
C GLY A 179 -14.25 3.97 -6.31
N GLY A 180 -14.14 4.88 -5.35
CA GLY A 180 -14.87 4.76 -4.09
C GLY A 180 -14.33 3.70 -3.12
N THR A 181 -13.01 3.57 -3.02
CA THR A 181 -12.33 2.60 -2.13
C THR A 181 -12.41 2.97 -0.65
N ALA A 182 -12.90 4.18 -0.33
CA ALA A 182 -12.98 4.66 1.03
C ALA A 182 -13.86 3.77 1.93
N PHE A 183 -13.39 3.52 3.14
CA PHE A 183 -14.21 2.88 4.18
C PHE A 183 -15.10 3.91 4.86
N ALA A 184 -16.29 3.48 5.29
CA ALA A 184 -17.10 4.27 6.21
C ALA A 184 -16.33 4.48 7.54
N GLU A 185 -16.40 5.69 8.07
CA GLU A 185 -15.78 6.00 9.35
C GLU A 185 -16.45 5.21 10.47
N LEU A 186 -15.64 4.64 11.39
CA LEU A 186 -16.15 3.91 12.53
C LEU A 186 -16.66 4.89 13.60
N ALA A 187 -17.78 4.55 14.24
CA ALA A 187 -18.23 5.26 15.41
C ALA A 187 -17.16 5.21 16.54
N PRO A 188 -17.04 6.23 17.37
CA PRO A 188 -16.01 6.28 18.41
C PRO A 188 -15.97 5.03 19.32
N ALA A 189 -17.12 4.46 19.65
CA ALA A 189 -17.24 3.25 20.46
C ALA A 189 -16.73 1.97 19.77
N GLU A 190 -16.62 1.99 18.45
CA GLU A 190 -16.13 0.85 17.63
C GLU A 190 -14.63 0.93 17.35
N ARG A 191 -14.02 2.06 17.68
CA ARG A 191 -12.60 2.30 17.41
C ARG A 191 -11.73 1.51 18.37
N THR A 192 -10.64 1.01 17.87
CA THR A 192 -9.66 0.22 18.62
C THR A 192 -8.37 1.03 18.79
N SER A 193 -7.68 0.83 19.92
CA SER A 193 -6.41 1.52 20.16
C SER A 193 -5.34 1.12 19.14
N ALA A 194 -4.42 2.04 18.81
CA ALA A 194 -3.30 1.77 17.90
C ALA A 194 -2.46 0.56 18.34
N LYS A 195 -2.31 0.34 19.67
CA LYS A 195 -1.62 -0.84 20.20
C LYS A 195 -2.35 -2.14 19.86
N ALA A 196 -3.67 -2.18 20.01
CA ALA A 196 -4.47 -3.37 19.70
C ALA A 196 -4.53 -3.61 18.19
N MET A 197 -4.66 -2.55 17.37
CA MET A 197 -4.60 -2.66 15.91
C MET A 197 -3.26 -3.27 15.44
N ARG A 198 -2.15 -2.78 15.98
CA ARG A 198 -0.82 -3.30 15.67
C ARG A 198 -0.70 -4.77 16.07
N ALA A 199 -1.13 -5.14 17.27
CA ALA A 199 -1.08 -6.51 17.74
C ALA A 199 -1.89 -7.48 16.87
N ALA A 200 -3.09 -7.07 16.42
CA ALA A 200 -3.93 -7.87 15.52
C ALA A 200 -3.24 -8.07 14.15
N THR A 201 -2.68 -7.01 13.58
CA THR A 201 -1.97 -7.08 12.30
C THR A 201 -0.69 -7.93 12.39
N GLU A 202 0.10 -7.80 13.47
CA GLU A 202 1.28 -8.62 13.71
C GLU A 202 0.93 -10.11 13.90
N ALA A 203 -0.16 -10.41 14.61
CA ALA A 203 -0.67 -11.77 14.78
C ALA A 203 -1.08 -12.38 13.43
N PHE A 204 -1.76 -11.60 12.58
CA PHE A 204 -2.13 -12.00 11.23
C PHE A 204 -0.90 -12.38 10.40
N TYR A 205 0.09 -11.49 10.29
CA TYR A 205 1.30 -11.75 9.52
C TYR A 205 2.15 -12.90 10.09
N LYS A 206 2.21 -13.02 11.42
CA LYS A 206 2.89 -14.15 12.06
C LYS A 206 2.24 -15.47 11.67
N ALA A 207 0.92 -15.55 11.70
CA ALA A 207 0.19 -16.75 11.28
C ALA A 207 0.38 -17.04 9.78
N MET A 208 0.29 -16.02 8.92
CA MET A 208 0.56 -16.13 7.48
C MET A 208 1.97 -16.66 7.17
N ASN A 209 2.94 -16.36 8.02
CA ASN A 209 4.33 -16.77 7.86
C ASN A 209 4.64 -18.13 8.50
N THR A 210 3.67 -18.78 9.15
CA THR A 210 3.84 -20.06 9.84
C THR A 210 3.11 -21.16 9.07
N LYS A 211 3.85 -22.13 8.56
CA LYS A 211 3.26 -23.26 7.81
C LYS A 211 2.25 -24.01 8.67
N GLY A 212 1.04 -24.21 8.15
CA GLY A 212 -0.04 -24.93 8.83
C GLY A 212 -0.64 -24.18 10.02
N ALA A 213 -0.33 -22.90 10.21
CA ALA A 213 -0.95 -22.12 11.27
C ALA A 213 -2.46 -21.98 11.02
N LYS A 214 -3.22 -21.97 12.11
CA LYS A 214 -4.63 -21.59 12.08
C LYS A 214 -4.78 -20.08 11.99
N ALA A 215 -5.91 -19.62 11.47
CA ALA A 215 -6.28 -18.22 11.52
C ALA A 215 -6.17 -17.67 12.95
N PRO A 216 -5.60 -16.49 13.16
CA PRO A 216 -5.53 -15.89 14.50
C PRO A 216 -6.94 -15.53 15.01
N ALA A 217 -7.14 -15.57 16.31
CA ALA A 217 -8.44 -15.33 16.94
C ALA A 217 -9.03 -13.91 16.70
N GLY A 218 -8.23 -12.97 16.27
CA GLY A 218 -8.67 -11.58 16.00
C GLY A 218 -9.24 -11.36 14.59
N ILE A 219 -9.62 -12.41 13.84
CA ILE A 219 -10.30 -12.27 12.56
C ILE A 219 -11.80 -12.48 12.78
N SER A 220 -12.61 -11.48 12.40
CA SER A 220 -14.07 -11.62 12.41
C SER A 220 -14.52 -12.70 11.44
N ALA A 221 -15.56 -13.44 11.79
CA ALA A 221 -16.18 -14.44 10.91
C ALA A 221 -16.75 -13.83 9.61
N GLU A 222 -17.07 -12.53 9.63
CA GLU A 222 -17.59 -11.79 8.49
C GLU A 222 -16.47 -11.09 7.68
N CYS A 223 -15.21 -11.31 8.05
CA CYS A 223 -14.10 -10.63 7.39
C CYS A 223 -13.96 -11.05 5.93
N ARG A 224 -13.90 -10.06 5.03
CA ARG A 224 -13.66 -10.26 3.60
C ARG A 224 -12.30 -9.73 3.20
N TRP A 225 -11.64 -10.46 2.33
CA TRP A 225 -10.35 -10.09 1.78
C TRP A 225 -10.50 -9.72 0.30
N ALA A 226 -10.16 -8.47 -0.02
CA ALA A 226 -10.08 -8.02 -1.40
C ALA A 226 -8.60 -7.85 -1.81
N VAL A 227 -8.25 -8.40 -2.95
CA VAL A 227 -6.92 -8.31 -3.53
C VAL A 227 -7.03 -7.67 -4.91
N ASN A 228 -6.41 -6.52 -5.11
CA ASN A 228 -6.51 -5.74 -6.34
C ASN A 228 -7.99 -5.55 -6.76
N GLY A 229 -8.84 -5.23 -5.79
CA GLY A 229 -10.29 -5.05 -5.97
C GLY A 229 -11.12 -6.33 -6.12
N GLN A 230 -10.50 -7.48 -6.35
CA GLN A 230 -11.19 -8.76 -6.44
C GLN A 230 -11.41 -9.34 -5.03
N ASP A 231 -12.65 -9.66 -4.68
CA ASP A 231 -12.95 -10.44 -3.49
C ASP A 231 -12.38 -11.86 -3.66
N VAL A 232 -11.45 -12.23 -2.80
CA VAL A 232 -10.78 -13.54 -2.83
C VAL A 232 -11.26 -14.48 -1.73
N GLY A 233 -12.28 -14.10 -0.97
CA GLY A 233 -12.91 -14.92 0.05
C GLY A 233 -12.85 -14.33 1.46
N ASP A 234 -13.04 -15.17 2.45
CA ASP A 234 -12.90 -14.77 3.85
C ASP A 234 -11.41 -14.58 4.24
N CYS A 235 -11.17 -13.78 5.26
CA CYS A 235 -9.80 -13.47 5.70
C CYS A 235 -9.09 -14.67 6.36
N ALA A 236 -9.80 -15.75 6.65
CA ALA A 236 -9.24 -16.97 7.21
C ALA A 236 -8.83 -17.99 6.13
N SER A 237 -9.30 -17.80 4.88
CA SER A 237 -9.04 -18.73 3.78
C SER A 237 -7.56 -19.03 3.47
N PRO A 238 -6.60 -18.11 3.71
CA PRO A 238 -5.19 -18.40 3.48
C PRO A 238 -4.56 -19.31 4.52
N PHE A 239 -5.23 -19.53 5.66
CA PHE A 239 -4.70 -20.34 6.76
C PHE A 239 -5.06 -21.81 6.59
N GLY A 240 -4.13 -22.71 6.91
CA GLY A 240 -4.33 -24.16 6.79
C GLY A 240 -4.07 -24.75 5.41
N GLY A 241 -3.82 -23.91 4.41
CA GLY A 241 -3.39 -24.32 3.07
C GLY A 241 -1.86 -24.38 2.90
N PRO A 242 -1.38 -24.79 1.71
CA PRO A 242 0.03 -24.62 1.38
C PRO A 242 0.36 -23.13 1.42
N VAL A 243 1.48 -22.78 2.06
CA VAL A 243 1.99 -21.40 2.09
C VAL A 243 2.16 -20.94 0.65
N LEU A 244 1.44 -19.85 0.26
CA LEU A 244 1.50 -19.23 -1.06
C LEU A 244 2.92 -18.75 -1.38
#